data_1a7a5976d39f3288710e8028100083a5
#
_entry.id   1a7a5976d39f3288710e8028100083a5
#
_cell.length_a   1.000
_cell.length_b   1.000
_cell.length_c   1.000
_cell.angle_alpha   90.00
_cell.angle_beta   90.00
_cell.angle_gamma   90.00
#
_symmetry.space_group_name_H-M   'P 1'
#
loop_
_entity.id
_entity.type
_entity.pdbx_description
1 polymer ?
#
loop_
_entity_poly.entity_id
_entity_poly.type
_entity_poly.pdbx_seq_one_letter_code
_entity_poly.pdbx_strand_id
1 'polypeptide(L)'
;DISRGLGLRMAREVGEDPQSQFKTLVCVAPSGGHVVCCIPVADELDLKKAAAAAGEKSLELLPVKDLEFVTGYVRGGCTPVGMRRQFPTLIDETAQLFGTVGISGGRRGLSLELDPSDLAGFVKATFADIVQGSDSSH
;
A
#
# COMPACT_ATOMS: atom_id res chain seq x y z
N ASP A 1 -18.42 3.05 3.94
CA ASP A 1 -17.44 4.12 4.07
C ASP A 1 -16.22 3.63 4.79
N ILE A 2 -15.10 3.57 4.10
CA ILE A 2 -13.91 3.00 4.66
C ILE A 2 -13.40 3.80 5.86
N SER A 3 -13.70 5.07 5.96
CA SER A 3 -13.18 5.86 7.04
C SER A 3 -13.82 5.52 8.37
N ARG A 4 -15.02 4.94 8.36
CA ARG A 4 -15.68 4.70 9.57
C ARG A 4 -15.00 3.66 10.39
N GLY A 5 -14.51 2.61 9.86
CA GLY A 5 -13.90 1.54 10.61
C GLY A 5 -12.56 1.87 11.17
N LEU A 6 -11.92 2.94 10.70
CA LEU A 6 -10.60 3.29 11.14
C LEU A 6 -10.57 4.61 11.89
N GLY A 7 -11.63 5.35 11.93
CA GLY A 7 -11.60 6.68 12.52
C GLY A 7 -10.72 7.62 11.72
N LEU A 8 -10.63 7.44 10.41
CA LEU A 8 -9.75 8.24 9.58
C LEU A 8 -10.34 9.60 9.28
N ARG A 9 -9.49 10.59 8.91
CA ARG A 9 -9.99 11.84 8.48
C ARG A 9 -9.63 12.00 7.05
N MET A 10 -10.44 12.64 6.26
CA MET A 10 -10.18 12.91 4.89
C MET A 10 -9.06 13.88 4.76
N ALA A 11 -8.11 13.62 3.92
CA ALA A 11 -7.04 14.54 3.66
C ALA A 11 -7.56 15.61 2.76
N ARG A 12 -7.27 16.90 2.98
CA ARG A 12 -7.78 17.86 2.20
C ARG A 12 -6.86 18.18 1.17
N GLU A 13 -5.88 18.72 1.23
CA GLU A 13 -5.10 19.11 0.28
C GLU A 13 -3.88 18.60 0.46
N VAL A 14 -3.13 18.55 -0.26
CA VAL A 14 -2.02 18.03 -0.20
C VAL A 14 -0.98 18.71 0.21
N GLY A 15 -0.79 19.50 0.57
CA GLY A 15 0.22 20.22 0.91
C GLY A 15 1.18 19.61 1.76
N GLU A 16 1.00 18.55 2.19
CA GLU A 16 1.86 17.97 3.07
C GLU A 16 3.08 17.40 2.46
N ASP A 17 3.94 16.79 3.19
CA ASP A 17 5.18 16.19 2.74
C ASP A 17 4.87 15.15 1.70
N PRO A 18 5.33 15.30 0.50
CA PRO A 18 5.08 14.30 -0.53
C PRO A 18 5.61 12.93 -0.17
N GLN A 19 6.62 12.85 0.70
CA GLN A 19 7.16 11.56 1.06
C GLN A 19 6.24 10.78 1.97
N SER A 20 5.25 11.42 2.54
CA SER A 20 4.29 10.73 3.38
C SER A 20 3.06 10.26 2.59
N GLN A 21 3.05 10.47 1.27
CA GLN A 21 1.93 10.00 0.44
C GLN A 21 2.28 8.63 -0.13
N PHE A 22 1.42 7.68 0.10
CA PHE A 22 1.66 6.28 -0.29
C PHE A 22 0.69 5.81 -1.34
N LYS A 23 1.15 4.92 -2.20
CA LYS A 23 0.31 4.30 -3.22
C LYS A 23 0.23 2.81 -2.91
N THR A 24 -0.83 2.18 -3.39
CA THR A 24 -1.08 0.77 -3.14
C THR A 24 -0.91 0.00 -4.44
N LEU A 25 -0.04 -0.98 -4.42
CA LEU A 25 0.22 -1.84 -5.57
C LEU A 25 -0.16 -3.27 -5.18
N VAL A 26 -0.62 -4.04 -6.15
CA VAL A 26 -0.99 -5.43 -5.90
C VAL A 26 -0.08 -6.31 -6.73
N CYS A 27 0.46 -7.33 -6.11
CA CYS A 27 1.34 -8.28 -6.76
C CYS A 27 0.72 -9.66 -6.77
N VAL A 28 1.17 -10.49 -7.68
CA VAL A 28 0.70 -11.87 -7.77
C VAL A 28 1.91 -12.80 -7.70
N ALA A 29 1.78 -13.87 -6.92
CA ALA A 29 2.81 -14.87 -6.75
C ALA A 29 2.61 -16.00 -7.74
N PRO A 30 3.62 -16.83 -8.01
CA PRO A 30 3.47 -17.95 -8.92
C PRO A 30 2.34 -18.90 -8.52
N SER A 31 2.04 -18.97 -7.23
CA SER A 31 0.97 -19.84 -6.77
C SER A 31 -0.41 -19.26 -7.07
N GLY A 32 -0.48 -18.04 -7.53
CA GLY A 32 -1.75 -17.37 -7.75
C GLY A 32 -2.19 -16.51 -6.58
N GLY A 33 -1.47 -16.53 -5.47
CA GLY A 33 -1.80 -15.68 -4.33
C GLY A 33 -1.44 -14.23 -4.60
N HIS A 34 -2.07 -13.33 -3.90
CA HIS A 34 -1.85 -11.89 -4.08
C HIS A 34 -1.23 -11.28 -2.83
N VAL A 35 -0.40 -10.26 -3.03
CA VAL A 35 0.21 -9.52 -1.93
C VAL A 35 0.03 -8.05 -2.22
N VAL A 36 -0.43 -7.30 -1.24
CA VAL A 36 -0.66 -5.87 -1.39
C VAL A 36 0.54 -5.13 -0.81
N CYS A 37 1.06 -4.16 -1.54
CA CYS A 37 2.23 -3.40 -1.11
C CYS A 37 1.92 -1.91 -1.15
N CYS A 38 2.19 -1.22 -0.04
CA CYS A 38 1.98 0.22 0.05
C CYS A 38 3.35 0.88 0.15
N ILE A 39 3.67 1.75 -0.79
CA ILE A 39 4.98 2.40 -0.83
C ILE A 39 4.81 3.89 -1.12
N PRO A 40 5.83 4.70 -0.82
CA PRO A 40 5.76 6.12 -1.14
C PRO A 40 5.49 6.33 -2.63
N VAL A 41 4.66 7.31 -2.93
CA VAL A 41 4.26 7.57 -4.30
C VAL A 41 5.45 7.80 -5.24
N ALA A 42 6.50 8.43 -4.75
CA ALA A 42 7.66 8.71 -5.58
C ALA A 42 8.60 7.55 -5.78
N ASP A 43 8.41 6.47 -5.04
CA ASP A 43 9.35 5.34 -5.10
C ASP A 43 8.82 4.23 -5.97
N GLU A 44 9.69 3.27 -6.27
CA GLU A 44 9.32 2.11 -7.04
C GLU A 44 9.43 0.87 -6.19
N LEU A 45 8.51 -0.04 -6.36
CA LEU A 45 8.51 -1.28 -5.59
C LEU A 45 9.67 -2.17 -6.02
N ASP A 46 10.36 -2.74 -5.04
CA ASP A 46 11.39 -3.73 -5.31
C ASP A 46 10.75 -5.09 -5.15
N LEU A 47 10.48 -5.75 -6.26
CA LEU A 47 9.74 -7.02 -6.23
C LEU A 47 10.48 -8.12 -5.49
N LYS A 48 11.81 -8.10 -5.50
CA LYS A 48 12.55 -9.13 -4.78
C LYS A 48 12.43 -8.91 -3.27
N LYS A 49 12.53 -7.66 -2.84
CA LYS A 49 12.39 -7.37 -1.42
C LYS A 49 10.98 -7.69 -0.94
N ALA A 50 9.99 -7.37 -1.76
CA ALA A 50 8.60 -7.64 -1.40
C ALA A 50 8.36 -9.15 -1.32
N ALA A 51 8.91 -9.92 -2.26
CA ALA A 51 8.74 -11.37 -2.23
C ALA A 51 9.37 -11.95 -0.97
N ALA A 52 10.57 -11.49 -0.62
CA ALA A 52 11.23 -11.99 0.58
C ALA A 52 10.42 -11.65 1.83
N ALA A 53 9.91 -10.42 1.90
CA ALA A 53 9.12 -10.02 3.07
C ALA A 53 7.81 -10.79 3.17
N ALA A 54 7.25 -11.20 2.04
CA ALA A 54 5.99 -11.92 2.02
C ALA A 54 6.17 -13.43 2.11
N GLY A 55 7.41 -13.91 2.09
CA GLY A 55 7.64 -15.36 2.12
C GLY A 55 7.34 -16.04 0.80
N GLU A 56 7.44 -15.30 -0.31
CA GLU A 56 7.19 -15.85 -1.63
C GLU A 56 8.48 -16.01 -2.41
N LYS A 57 8.49 -16.91 -3.39
CA LYS A 57 9.68 -17.07 -4.18
C LYS A 57 9.86 -15.89 -5.09
N SER A 58 8.82 -15.35 -5.63
CA SER A 58 8.87 -14.20 -6.51
C SER A 58 7.51 -13.53 -6.53
N LEU A 59 7.49 -12.29 -6.98
CA LEU A 59 6.23 -11.56 -7.14
C LEU A 59 6.31 -10.77 -8.44
N GLU A 60 5.16 -10.58 -9.08
CA GLU A 60 5.04 -9.72 -10.24
C GLU A 60 3.88 -8.79 -10.01
N LEU A 61 3.90 -7.64 -10.61
CA LEU A 61 2.78 -6.72 -10.47
C LEU A 61 1.56 -7.31 -11.15
N LEU A 62 0.41 -7.21 -10.52
CA LEU A 62 -0.83 -7.66 -11.10
C LEU A 62 -1.17 -6.77 -12.29
N PRO A 63 -1.56 -7.33 -13.43
CA PRO A 63 -1.94 -6.48 -14.57
C PRO A 63 -3.08 -5.55 -14.19
N VAL A 64 -3.01 -4.31 -14.68
CA VAL A 64 -4.02 -3.31 -14.33
C VAL A 64 -5.43 -3.79 -14.72
N LYS A 65 -5.52 -4.53 -15.82
CA LYS A 65 -6.83 -5.01 -16.25
C LYS A 65 -7.50 -5.94 -15.26
N ASP A 66 -6.71 -6.55 -14.35
CA ASP A 66 -7.29 -7.48 -13.40
C ASP A 66 -7.50 -6.82 -12.03
N LEU A 67 -7.05 -5.61 -11.86
CA LEU A 67 -7.04 -4.96 -10.55
C LEU A 67 -8.43 -4.83 -9.93
N GLU A 68 -9.38 -4.36 -10.72
CA GLU A 68 -10.71 -4.14 -10.18
C GLU A 68 -11.38 -5.45 -9.79
N PHE A 69 -11.18 -6.48 -10.59
CA PHE A 69 -11.77 -7.77 -10.28
C PHE A 69 -11.20 -8.34 -8.98
N VAL A 70 -9.89 -8.20 -8.79
CA VAL A 70 -9.25 -8.76 -7.61
C VAL A 70 -9.52 -7.95 -6.37
N THR A 71 -9.45 -6.63 -6.45
CA THR A 71 -9.50 -5.78 -5.26
C THR A 71 -10.81 -5.04 -5.06
N GLY A 72 -11.53 -4.81 -6.13
CA GLY A 72 -12.72 -3.96 -6.08
C GLY A 72 -12.42 -2.50 -6.38
N TYR A 73 -11.14 -2.16 -6.60
CA TYR A 73 -10.74 -0.78 -6.84
C TYR A 73 -10.09 -0.64 -8.22
N VAL A 74 -10.13 0.57 -8.78
CA VAL A 74 -9.47 0.84 -10.05
C VAL A 74 -8.12 1.50 -9.77
N ARG A 75 -7.26 1.55 -10.78
CA ARG A 75 -5.96 2.17 -10.65
C ARG A 75 -6.15 3.62 -10.24
N GLY A 76 -5.34 4.08 -9.31
CA GLY A 76 -5.45 5.45 -8.79
C GLY A 76 -6.42 5.56 -7.63
N GLY A 77 -7.26 4.56 -7.43
CA GLY A 77 -8.17 4.53 -6.30
C GLY A 77 -7.94 3.36 -5.39
N CYS A 78 -6.89 2.56 -5.63
CA CYS A 78 -6.67 1.37 -4.85
C CYS A 78 -6.12 1.70 -3.46
N THR A 79 -6.66 1.03 -2.46
CA THR A 79 -6.23 1.20 -1.08
C THR A 79 -6.26 -0.17 -0.42
N PRO A 80 -5.44 -0.43 0.59
CA PRO A 80 -5.48 -1.73 1.27
C PRO A 80 -6.72 -1.89 2.12
N VAL A 81 -7.46 -0.80 2.36
CA VAL A 81 -8.63 -0.85 3.22
C VAL A 81 -9.86 -1.21 2.41
N GLY A 82 -10.62 -2.18 2.87
CA GLY A 82 -11.91 -2.48 2.22
C GLY A 82 -11.84 -3.22 0.91
N MET A 83 -10.75 -3.91 0.63
CA MET A 83 -10.68 -4.72 -0.58
C MET A 83 -11.69 -5.86 -0.52
N ARG A 84 -12.01 -6.45 -1.69
CA ARG A 84 -12.97 -7.53 -1.76
C ARG A 84 -12.62 -8.64 -0.81
N ARG A 85 -11.35 -8.84 -0.52
CA ARG A 85 -10.92 -9.80 0.47
C ARG A 85 -9.64 -9.30 1.08
N GLN A 86 -9.30 -9.84 2.24
CA GLN A 86 -8.10 -9.46 2.94
C GLN A 86 -6.93 -10.22 2.34
N PHE A 87 -5.96 -9.51 1.82
CA PHE A 87 -4.75 -10.12 1.29
C PHE A 87 -3.58 -9.80 2.20
N PRO A 88 -2.53 -10.61 2.20
CA PRO A 88 -1.31 -10.25 2.91
C PRO A 88 -0.86 -8.87 2.45
N THR A 89 -0.52 -8.01 3.39
CA THR A 89 -0.22 -6.62 3.08
C THR A 89 1.11 -6.22 3.69
N LEU A 90 1.94 -5.54 2.89
CA LEU A 90 3.21 -5.01 3.34
C LEU A 90 3.14 -3.50 3.20
N ILE A 91 3.73 -2.78 4.15
CA ILE A 91 3.82 -1.33 4.08
C ILE A 91 5.29 -0.99 4.20
N ASP A 92 5.82 -0.18 3.28
CA ASP A 92 7.22 0.16 3.33
C ASP A 92 7.54 0.79 4.68
N GLU A 93 8.65 0.38 5.26
CA GLU A 93 8.99 0.79 6.62
C GLU A 93 9.14 2.30 6.78
N THR A 94 9.38 3.03 5.71
CA THR A 94 9.49 4.47 5.80
C THR A 94 8.21 5.12 6.32
N ALA A 95 7.07 4.41 6.23
CA ALA A 95 5.83 4.95 6.77
C ALA A 95 5.95 5.26 8.26
N GLN A 96 6.80 4.51 8.96
CA GLN A 96 6.96 4.69 10.39
C GLN A 96 7.70 5.97 10.75
N LEU A 97 8.25 6.67 9.76
CA LEU A 97 8.95 7.91 10.01
C LEU A 97 7.98 9.09 10.11
N PHE A 98 6.72 8.90 9.80
CA PHE A 98 5.76 9.99 9.78
C PHE A 98 4.68 9.79 10.83
N GLY A 99 4.15 10.88 11.32
CA GLY A 99 3.03 10.80 12.25
C GLY A 99 1.75 10.38 11.55
N THR A 100 1.60 10.79 10.28
CA THR A 100 0.49 10.33 9.47
C THR A 100 0.99 10.09 8.06
N VAL A 101 0.32 9.20 7.35
CA VAL A 101 0.60 8.95 5.95
C VAL A 101 -0.69 9.12 5.17
N GLY A 102 -0.57 9.47 3.90
CA GLY A 102 -1.73 9.63 3.03
C GLY A 102 -1.88 8.42 2.14
N ILE A 103 -3.09 7.92 1.98
CA ILE A 103 -3.37 6.82 1.07
C ILE A 103 -4.64 7.15 0.30
N SER A 104 -4.91 6.40 -0.76
CA SER A 104 -6.14 6.58 -1.51
C SER A 104 -7.33 6.26 -0.61
N GLY A 105 -8.39 6.99 -0.77
CA GLY A 105 -9.63 6.78 -0.04
C GLY A 105 -10.60 5.83 -0.73
N GLY A 106 -10.15 5.13 -1.76
CA GLY A 106 -11.01 4.16 -2.43
C GLY A 106 -11.46 4.59 -3.81
N ARG A 107 -11.11 5.78 -4.22
CA ARG A 107 -11.39 6.24 -5.56
C ARG A 107 -10.44 7.36 -5.89
N ARG A 108 -10.27 7.66 -7.17
CA ARG A 108 -9.35 8.68 -7.60
C ARG A 108 -9.74 10.02 -7.01
N GLY A 109 -8.75 10.78 -6.62
CA GLY A 109 -8.97 12.11 -6.08
C GLY A 109 -9.40 12.15 -4.63
N LEU A 110 -9.58 11.02 -4.00
CA LEU A 110 -9.94 10.96 -2.60
C LEU A 110 -8.76 10.40 -1.82
N SER A 111 -8.28 11.14 -0.86
CA SER A 111 -7.16 10.70 -0.03
C SER A 111 -7.54 10.73 1.44
N LEU A 112 -6.93 9.87 2.20
CA LEU A 112 -7.12 9.79 3.64
C LEU A 112 -5.78 9.92 4.33
N GLU A 113 -5.76 10.55 5.50
CA GLU A 113 -4.55 10.62 6.32
C GLU A 113 -4.79 9.80 7.55
N LEU A 114 -3.82 9.01 7.95
CA LEU A 114 -3.96 8.16 9.12
C LEU A 114 -2.62 7.81 9.70
N ASP A 115 -2.64 7.41 10.96
CA ASP A 115 -1.44 6.97 11.65
C ASP A 115 -1.00 5.64 11.04
N PRO A 116 0.27 5.48 10.65
CA PRO A 116 0.69 4.25 10.01
C PRO A 116 0.53 3.00 10.86
N SER A 117 0.68 3.11 12.18
CA SER A 117 0.49 1.96 13.04
C SER A 117 -0.98 1.54 13.09
N ASP A 118 -1.88 2.52 13.07
CA ASP A 118 -3.30 2.21 13.07
C ASP A 118 -3.67 1.53 11.75
N LEU A 119 -3.13 2.01 10.64
CA LEU A 119 -3.39 1.38 9.36
C LEU A 119 -2.90 -0.06 9.38
N ALA A 120 -1.64 -0.26 9.81
CA ALA A 120 -1.06 -1.59 9.81
C ALA A 120 -1.87 -2.53 10.69
N GLY A 121 -2.36 -2.04 11.82
CA GLY A 121 -3.16 -2.88 12.71
C GLY A 121 -4.50 -3.25 12.09
N PHE A 122 -5.11 -2.29 11.40
CA PHE A 122 -6.42 -2.54 10.82
C PHE A 122 -6.34 -3.56 9.67
N VAL A 123 -5.36 -3.44 8.80
CA VAL A 123 -5.24 -4.35 7.67
C VAL A 123 -4.29 -5.51 7.94
N LYS A 124 -3.76 -5.57 9.15
CA LYS A 124 -2.86 -6.64 9.57
C LYS A 124 -1.63 -6.68 8.68
N ALA A 125 -1.06 -5.53 8.43
CA ALA A 125 0.11 -5.41 7.57
C ALA A 125 1.41 -5.56 8.35
N THR A 126 2.48 -5.83 7.62
CA THR A 126 3.81 -5.89 8.17
C THR A 126 4.62 -4.77 7.55
N PHE A 127 5.42 -4.07 8.34
CA PHE A 127 6.34 -3.07 7.82
C PHE A 127 7.61 -3.75 7.35
N ALA A 128 8.11 -3.37 6.21
CA ALA A 128 9.34 -3.96 5.66
C ALA A 128 9.95 -3.02 4.64
N ASP A 129 11.23 -3.19 4.35
CA ASP A 129 11.91 -2.43 3.31
C ASP A 129 11.55 -3.07 1.98
N ILE A 130 10.75 -2.41 1.17
CA ILE A 130 10.27 -2.99 -0.08
C ILE A 130 10.42 -2.04 -1.28
N VAL A 131 11.21 -0.97 -1.15
CA VAL A 131 11.39 -0.04 -2.28
C VAL A 131 12.79 -0.15 -2.86
N GLN A 132 12.92 0.19 -4.13
CA GLN A 132 14.19 0.12 -4.82
C GLN A 132 15.12 1.21 -4.33
N GLY A 133 16.40 0.90 -4.30
CA GLY A 133 17.39 1.91 -3.98
C GLY A 133 17.45 2.35 -2.55
N SER A 134 16.64 1.75 -1.71
CA SER A 134 16.61 2.23 -0.35
C SER A 134 17.81 1.79 0.45
N ASP A 135 18.58 0.84 -0.03
CA ASP A 135 19.63 0.38 0.78
C ASP A 135 20.79 1.21 0.57
N SER A 136 20.79 1.96 -0.25
CA SER A 136 21.80 2.80 -0.48
C SER A 136 23.05 2.26 -0.29
N SER A 137 23.18 1.33 -0.25
CA SER A 137 24.24 0.86 0.00
C SER A 137 25.10 1.35 -0.71
N HIS A 138 25.13 1.62 -0.96
CA HIS A 138 25.86 2.15 -1.63
C HIS A 138 26.43 2.69 -1.11
#